data_3f43b25076e3da9bf16fe38ae0285561
#
_entry.id   3f43b25076e3da9bf16fe38ae0285561
#
_cell.length_a   1.000
_cell.length_b   1.000
_cell.length_c   1.000
_cell.angle_alpha   90.00
_cell.angle_beta   90.00
_cell.angle_gamma   90.00
#
_symmetry.space_group_name_H-M   'P 1'
#
loop_
_entity.id
_entity.type
_entity.pdbx_description
1 polymer ?
#
loop_
_entity_poly.entity_id
_entity_poly.type
_entity_poly.pdbx_seq_one_letter_code
_entity_poly.pdbx_strand_id
1 'polypeptide(L)'
;MNSRGIDVVYMTASKDDPAFDENLQHLDAQFIGEGNRAFSKLNFLNATMLISTTPGLDVFQWKRSKNVDYYVHVLHAASNTCGYHMFGIDYYDAVLISGNHHERDIRALEKIRNLPAKELVMVGVPYMDAMVNRLADAPPLENKERTVLLAPSWGKSSILNKFGDEIIKTLLETGYHIII
;
A
#
# COMPACT_ATOMS: atom_id res chain seq x y z
N MET A 1 -1.07 -18.46 3.81
CA MET A 1 -1.84 -18.39 5.06
C MET A 1 -2.66 -19.66 5.25
N ASN A 2 -3.38 -20.14 4.24
CA ASN A 2 -4.11 -21.43 4.34
C ASN A 2 -3.22 -22.62 4.73
N SER A 3 -1.93 -22.64 4.36
CA SER A 3 -0.97 -23.68 4.77
C SER A 3 -0.70 -23.73 6.28
N ARG A 4 -1.12 -22.71 7.03
CA ARG A 4 -1.00 -22.62 8.50
C ARG A 4 -2.35 -22.79 9.23
N GLY A 5 -3.41 -23.17 8.50
CA GLY A 5 -4.75 -23.35 9.09
C GLY A 5 -5.44 -22.04 9.50
N ILE A 6 -5.04 -20.91 8.88
CA ILE A 6 -5.68 -19.60 9.12
C ILE A 6 -6.63 -19.34 7.95
N ASP A 7 -7.91 -19.17 8.24
CA ASP A 7 -8.91 -18.77 7.26
C ASP A 7 -8.71 -17.28 6.93
N VAL A 8 -8.49 -17.01 5.64
CA VAL A 8 -8.26 -15.65 5.15
C VAL A 8 -9.21 -15.35 4.02
N VAL A 9 -9.94 -14.26 4.17
CA VAL A 9 -10.80 -13.70 3.13
C VAL A 9 -10.18 -12.40 2.63
N TYR A 10 -9.95 -12.28 1.33
CA TYR A 10 -9.52 -11.05 0.70
C TYR A 10 -10.73 -10.25 0.23
N MET A 11 -10.82 -9.00 0.65
CA MET A 11 -11.95 -8.13 0.30
C MET A 11 -11.49 -6.93 -0.50
N THR A 12 -12.13 -6.68 -1.62
CA THR A 12 -11.81 -5.55 -2.51
C THR A 12 -13.05 -4.81 -2.98
N ALA A 13 -12.91 -3.49 -3.20
CA ALA A 13 -13.92 -2.64 -3.81
C ALA A 13 -13.72 -2.49 -5.34
N SER A 14 -12.70 -3.12 -5.91
CA SER A 14 -12.46 -3.16 -7.36
C SER A 14 -13.07 -4.42 -7.96
N LYS A 15 -13.86 -4.28 -9.03
CA LYS A 15 -14.41 -5.42 -9.76
C LYS A 15 -13.36 -6.13 -10.60
N ASP A 16 -12.36 -5.38 -11.06
CA ASP A 16 -11.29 -5.85 -11.94
C ASP A 16 -10.02 -6.15 -11.13
N ASP A 17 -10.19 -6.53 -9.84
CA ASP A 17 -9.06 -6.86 -8.98
C ASP A 17 -8.41 -8.17 -9.45
N PRO A 18 -7.08 -8.21 -9.62
CA PRO A 18 -6.36 -9.43 -10.01
C PRO A 18 -6.59 -10.62 -9.08
N ALA A 19 -7.08 -10.39 -7.85
CA ALA A 19 -7.44 -11.46 -6.91
C ALA A 19 -8.59 -12.34 -7.41
N PHE A 20 -9.35 -11.89 -8.43
CA PHE A 20 -10.39 -12.69 -9.08
C PHE A 20 -9.89 -13.52 -10.27
N ASP A 21 -8.59 -13.48 -10.57
CA ASP A 21 -7.98 -14.29 -11.63
C ASP A 21 -8.15 -15.79 -11.30
N GLU A 22 -8.54 -16.56 -12.31
CA GLU A 22 -8.72 -18.01 -12.19
C GLU A 22 -7.46 -18.74 -11.69
N ASN A 23 -6.29 -18.18 -11.91
CA ASN A 23 -5.02 -18.72 -11.41
C ASN A 23 -4.84 -18.57 -9.88
N LEU A 24 -5.69 -17.77 -9.22
CA LEU A 24 -5.67 -17.52 -7.78
C LEU A 24 -6.84 -18.16 -7.03
N GLN A 25 -7.39 -19.26 -7.54
CA GLN A 25 -8.54 -19.97 -6.95
C GLN A 25 -8.36 -20.41 -5.49
N HIS A 26 -7.13 -20.45 -5.00
CA HIS A 26 -6.82 -20.75 -3.59
C HIS A 26 -7.07 -19.55 -2.64
N LEU A 27 -7.36 -18.36 -3.19
CA LEU A 27 -7.66 -17.16 -2.44
C LEU A 27 -9.20 -16.98 -2.38
N ASP A 28 -9.79 -16.95 -1.18
CA ASP A 28 -11.18 -16.53 -1.01
C ASP A 28 -11.26 -15.02 -1.20
N ALA A 29 -11.55 -14.60 -2.43
CA ALA A 29 -11.64 -13.20 -2.82
C ALA A 29 -13.11 -12.77 -2.94
N GLN A 30 -13.47 -11.65 -2.30
CA GLN A 30 -14.84 -11.16 -2.26
C GLN A 30 -14.92 -9.69 -2.69
N PHE A 31 -15.77 -9.42 -3.68
CA PHE A 31 -16.15 -8.06 -4.03
C PHE A 31 -17.15 -7.52 -3.00
N ILE A 32 -16.76 -6.44 -2.33
CA ILE A 32 -17.59 -5.85 -1.27
C ILE A 32 -18.49 -4.69 -1.75
N GLY A 33 -18.41 -4.33 -3.02
CA GLY A 33 -19.11 -3.17 -3.59
C GLY A 33 -18.21 -1.95 -3.62
N GLU A 34 -18.74 -0.87 -4.18
CA GLU A 34 -18.03 0.40 -4.31
C GLU A 34 -18.63 1.46 -3.38
N GLY A 35 -17.79 2.40 -2.95
CA GLY A 35 -18.23 3.55 -2.14
C GLY A 35 -18.94 3.16 -0.84
N ASN A 36 -20.13 3.70 -0.62
CA ASN A 36 -20.88 3.48 0.60
C ASN A 36 -21.31 2.02 0.82
N ARG A 37 -21.43 1.21 -0.26
CA ARG A 37 -21.72 -0.23 -0.11
C ARG A 37 -20.56 -0.98 0.51
N ALA A 38 -19.32 -0.66 0.10
CA ALA A 38 -18.13 -1.25 0.70
C ALA A 38 -18.05 -0.90 2.19
N PHE A 39 -18.21 0.36 2.56
CA PHE A 39 -18.20 0.78 3.96
C PHE A 39 -19.30 0.12 4.78
N SER A 40 -20.50 -0.02 4.21
CA SER A 40 -21.59 -0.71 4.91
C SER A 40 -21.23 -2.16 5.25
N LYS A 41 -20.60 -2.90 4.32
CA LYS A 41 -20.13 -4.27 4.61
C LYS A 41 -19.02 -4.27 5.66
N LEU A 42 -18.04 -3.38 5.55
CA LEU A 42 -16.93 -3.28 6.49
C LEU A 42 -17.39 -2.94 7.91
N ASN A 43 -18.41 -2.10 8.06
CA ASN A 43 -18.93 -1.68 9.36
C ASN A 43 -19.67 -2.81 10.12
N PHE A 44 -20.04 -3.89 9.42
CA PHE A 44 -20.74 -5.05 10.00
C PHE A 44 -19.96 -6.35 9.84
N LEU A 45 -18.66 -6.28 9.59
CA LEU A 45 -17.81 -7.47 9.53
C LEU A 45 -17.79 -8.23 10.85
N ASN A 46 -17.62 -9.53 10.72
CA ASN A 46 -17.35 -10.44 11.84
C ASN A 46 -16.03 -11.17 11.54
N ALA A 47 -14.99 -10.86 12.29
CA ALA A 47 -13.67 -11.43 12.12
C ALA A 47 -12.82 -11.26 13.40
N THR A 48 -11.93 -12.20 13.66
CA THR A 48 -10.93 -12.04 14.73
C THR A 48 -9.97 -10.88 14.43
N MET A 49 -9.55 -10.74 13.17
CA MET A 49 -8.62 -9.68 12.78
C MET A 49 -8.97 -9.14 11.40
N LEU A 50 -8.89 -7.81 11.26
CA LEU A 50 -8.95 -7.13 9.98
C LEU A 50 -7.61 -6.47 9.69
N ILE A 51 -7.02 -6.79 8.53
CA ILE A 51 -5.79 -6.18 8.04
C ILE A 51 -6.14 -5.29 6.85
N SER A 52 -5.74 -4.03 6.88
CA SER A 52 -6.07 -3.06 5.83
C SER A 52 -4.88 -2.18 5.44
N THR A 53 -4.77 -1.92 4.15
CA THR A 53 -3.88 -0.87 3.60
C THR A 53 -4.60 0.48 3.45
N THR A 54 -5.93 0.51 3.61
CA THR A 54 -6.72 1.73 3.53
C THR A 54 -6.70 2.47 4.87
N PRO A 55 -6.28 3.74 4.92
CA PRO A 55 -6.32 4.55 6.14
C PRO A 55 -7.74 5.07 6.41
N GLY A 56 -7.96 5.61 7.60
CA GLY A 56 -9.18 6.36 7.93
C GLY A 56 -10.27 5.54 8.62
N LEU A 57 -9.88 4.40 9.25
CA LEU A 57 -10.77 3.68 10.16
C LEU A 57 -11.30 4.63 11.23
N ASP A 58 -12.61 4.62 11.43
CA ASP A 58 -13.38 5.41 12.41
C ASP A 58 -13.35 6.95 12.20
N VAL A 59 -12.76 7.41 11.09
CA VAL A 59 -12.70 8.85 10.77
C VAL A 59 -13.97 9.32 10.05
N PHE A 60 -14.37 8.63 8.98
CA PHE A 60 -15.53 9.01 8.17
C PHE A 60 -16.58 7.89 8.12
N GLN A 61 -16.88 7.39 6.92
CA GLN A 61 -17.92 6.37 6.69
C GLN A 61 -17.53 4.97 7.18
N TRP A 62 -16.25 4.66 7.14
CA TRP A 62 -15.75 3.39 7.63
C TRP A 62 -15.61 3.41 9.15
N LYS A 63 -16.49 2.66 9.83
CA LYS A 63 -16.50 2.55 11.29
C LYS A 63 -15.96 1.19 11.74
N ARG A 64 -15.42 1.14 12.95
CA ARG A 64 -15.06 -0.13 13.58
C ARG A 64 -16.33 -0.98 13.76
N SER A 65 -16.30 -2.22 13.23
CA SER A 65 -17.33 -3.21 13.57
C SER A 65 -17.17 -3.65 15.03
N LYS A 66 -18.28 -3.85 15.71
CA LYS A 66 -18.28 -4.40 17.07
C LYS A 66 -17.88 -5.89 17.12
N ASN A 67 -17.91 -6.56 15.98
CA ASN A 67 -17.63 -7.98 15.83
C ASN A 67 -16.26 -8.23 15.17
N VAL A 68 -15.38 -7.25 15.16
CA VAL A 68 -13.96 -7.40 14.78
C VAL A 68 -13.11 -7.06 15.99
N ASP A 69 -12.35 -8.04 16.46
CA ASP A 69 -11.60 -7.91 17.70
C ASP A 69 -10.37 -7.02 17.54
N TYR A 70 -9.70 -7.06 16.37
CA TYR A 70 -8.40 -6.42 16.18
C TYR A 70 -8.21 -5.83 14.79
N TYR A 71 -7.82 -4.56 14.71
CA TYR A 71 -7.60 -3.84 13.47
C TYR A 71 -6.13 -3.53 13.25
N VAL A 72 -5.58 -4.00 12.15
CA VAL A 72 -4.19 -3.83 11.77
C VAL A 72 -4.08 -2.99 10.50
N HIS A 73 -3.27 -1.95 10.52
CA HIS A 73 -2.94 -1.18 9.34
C HIS A 73 -1.59 -1.62 8.77
N VAL A 74 -1.51 -1.77 7.45
CA VAL A 74 -0.25 -2.07 6.74
C VAL A 74 0.23 -0.83 6.02
N LEU A 75 1.40 -0.33 6.39
CA LEU A 75 2.08 0.71 5.62
C LEU A 75 2.70 0.07 4.38
N HIS A 76 2.07 0.28 3.24
CA HIS A 76 2.45 -0.36 1.97
C HIS A 76 3.52 0.42 1.19
N ALA A 77 3.89 1.61 1.66
CA ALA A 77 4.94 2.43 1.06
C ALA A 77 6.11 2.63 2.03
N ALA A 78 7.32 2.69 1.49
CA ALA A 78 8.53 2.98 2.26
C ALA A 78 8.68 4.48 2.63
N SER A 79 7.77 5.34 2.13
CA SER A 79 7.74 6.77 2.46
C SER A 79 7.30 7.00 3.90
N ASN A 80 7.56 8.20 4.43
CA ASN A 80 7.09 8.60 5.75
C ASN A 80 5.55 8.68 5.83
N THR A 81 5.02 8.83 7.04
CA THR A 81 3.58 8.89 7.30
C THR A 81 2.95 10.25 6.96
N CYS A 82 3.72 11.24 6.53
CA CYS A 82 3.23 12.59 6.23
C CYS A 82 2.20 12.66 5.09
N GLY A 83 2.17 11.65 4.19
CA GLY A 83 1.19 11.55 3.13
C GLY A 83 -0.20 11.08 3.57
N TYR A 84 -0.34 10.63 4.80
CA TYR A 84 -1.63 10.19 5.34
C TYR A 84 -2.52 11.38 5.68
N HIS A 85 -3.80 11.26 5.37
CA HIS A 85 -4.78 12.23 5.85
C HIS A 85 -4.81 12.26 7.39
N MET A 86 -5.18 13.40 7.94
CA MET A 86 -5.31 13.57 9.37
C MET A 86 -6.18 12.47 9.99
N PHE A 87 -5.71 11.88 11.09
CA PHE A 87 -6.31 10.75 11.79
C PHE A 87 -6.32 9.41 11.05
N GLY A 88 -5.64 9.30 9.90
CA GLY A 88 -5.70 8.11 9.03
C GLY A 88 -5.34 6.79 9.68
N ILE A 89 -4.45 6.80 10.69
CA ILE A 89 -4.00 5.59 11.40
C ILE A 89 -4.35 5.60 12.90
N ASP A 90 -5.08 6.61 13.38
CA ASP A 90 -5.25 6.85 14.81
C ASP A 90 -6.03 5.73 15.53
N TYR A 91 -7.00 5.15 14.86
CA TYR A 91 -7.94 4.20 15.46
C TYR A 91 -7.63 2.73 15.16
N TYR A 92 -6.45 2.42 14.66
CA TYR A 92 -5.96 1.06 14.53
C TYR A 92 -5.32 0.58 15.84
N ASP A 93 -5.42 -0.72 16.11
CA ASP A 93 -4.82 -1.34 17.29
C ASP A 93 -3.33 -1.62 17.06
N ALA A 94 -2.98 -2.00 15.83
CA ALA A 94 -1.60 -2.22 15.41
C ALA A 94 -1.28 -1.62 14.05
N VAL A 95 0.02 -1.40 13.81
CA VAL A 95 0.54 -0.97 12.50
C VAL A 95 1.74 -1.84 12.12
N LEU A 96 1.67 -2.43 10.93
CA LEU A 96 2.81 -3.10 10.31
C LEU A 96 3.66 -2.06 9.61
N ILE A 97 4.87 -1.86 10.10
CA ILE A 97 5.77 -0.78 9.69
C ILE A 97 6.92 -1.29 8.83
N SER A 98 7.41 -0.45 7.92
CA SER A 98 8.52 -0.80 7.03
C SER A 98 9.89 -0.39 7.53
N GLY A 99 9.96 0.47 8.55
CA GLY A 99 11.25 0.94 9.09
C GLY A 99 11.10 1.79 10.37
N ASN A 100 12.21 2.01 11.05
CA ASN A 100 12.25 2.76 12.32
C ASN A 100 11.76 4.21 12.20
N HIS A 101 11.78 4.79 11.00
CA HIS A 101 11.22 6.12 10.77
C HIS A 101 9.70 6.14 11.02
N HIS A 102 8.98 5.08 10.63
CA HIS A 102 7.56 4.96 10.90
C HIS A 102 7.26 4.85 12.40
N GLU A 103 8.04 4.07 13.14
CA GLU A 103 7.89 3.99 14.59
C GLU A 103 8.01 5.36 15.25
N ARG A 104 9.05 6.09 14.91
CA ARG A 104 9.29 7.44 15.44
C ARG A 104 8.13 8.38 15.13
N ASP A 105 7.63 8.37 13.89
CA ASP A 105 6.53 9.22 13.46
C ASP A 105 5.23 8.86 14.20
N ILE A 106 4.91 7.57 14.31
CA ILE A 106 3.70 7.09 14.99
C ILE A 106 3.74 7.41 16.47
N ARG A 107 4.86 7.17 17.16
CA ARG A 107 5.02 7.52 18.59
C ARG A 107 4.88 9.03 18.82
N ALA A 108 5.38 9.85 17.90
CA ALA A 108 5.20 11.31 17.97
C ALA A 108 3.71 11.69 17.83
N LEU A 109 2.98 11.09 16.88
CA LEU A 109 1.54 11.33 16.70
C LEU A 109 0.73 10.89 17.93
N GLU A 110 1.00 9.72 18.50
CA GLU A 110 0.36 9.23 19.71
C GLU A 110 0.50 10.23 20.86
N LYS A 111 1.72 10.74 21.05
CA LYS A 111 2.00 11.74 22.10
C LYS A 111 1.26 13.05 21.87
N ILE A 112 1.29 13.58 20.63
CA ILE A 112 0.65 14.87 20.28
C ILE A 112 -0.86 14.81 20.43
N ARG A 113 -1.46 13.66 20.10
CA ARG A 113 -2.91 13.46 20.04
C ARG A 113 -3.47 12.78 21.30
N ASN A 114 -2.60 12.44 22.26
CA ASN A 114 -2.96 11.70 23.47
C ASN A 114 -3.69 10.38 23.15
N LEU A 115 -3.15 9.62 22.19
CA LEU A 115 -3.69 8.32 21.78
C LEU A 115 -3.05 7.17 22.58
N PRO A 116 -3.75 6.06 22.75
CA PRO A 116 -3.13 4.84 23.26
C PRO A 116 -2.00 4.38 22.34
N ALA A 117 -0.97 3.80 22.93
CA ALA A 117 0.14 3.24 22.16
C ALA A 117 -0.34 2.04 21.34
N LYS A 118 -0.08 2.07 20.04
CA LYS A 118 -0.35 0.97 19.11
C LYS A 118 0.73 -0.09 19.20
N GLU A 119 0.36 -1.33 18.89
CA GLU A 119 1.37 -2.34 18.60
C GLU A 119 2.04 -2.02 17.25
N LEU A 120 3.37 -1.98 17.23
CA LEU A 120 4.14 -1.75 16.01
C LEU A 120 4.98 -2.99 15.70
N VAL A 121 4.78 -3.55 14.51
CA VAL A 121 5.50 -4.74 14.06
C VAL A 121 6.31 -4.39 12.82
N MET A 122 7.62 -4.59 12.90
CA MET A 122 8.52 -4.38 11.77
C MET A 122 8.40 -5.52 10.78
N VAL A 123 7.86 -5.24 9.60
CA VAL A 123 7.65 -6.23 8.53
C VAL A 123 8.43 -5.90 7.25
N GLY A 124 9.04 -4.71 7.18
CA GLY A 124 9.68 -4.24 5.95
C GLY A 124 8.66 -3.89 4.86
N VAL A 125 9.08 -4.03 3.61
CA VAL A 125 8.25 -3.78 2.43
C VAL A 125 8.16 -5.08 1.61
N PRO A 126 7.15 -5.95 1.83
CA PRO A 126 7.05 -7.25 1.16
C PRO A 126 7.06 -7.18 -0.37
N TYR A 127 6.59 -6.07 -0.93
CA TYR A 127 6.66 -5.83 -2.37
C TYR A 127 8.10 -5.77 -2.90
N MET A 128 9.03 -5.21 -2.11
CA MET A 128 10.45 -5.16 -2.48
C MET A 128 11.05 -6.56 -2.51
N ASP A 129 10.68 -7.43 -1.58
CA ASP A 129 11.14 -8.82 -1.57
C ASP A 129 10.67 -9.56 -2.83
N ALA A 130 9.42 -9.34 -3.23
CA ALA A 130 8.88 -9.91 -4.45
C ALA A 130 9.61 -9.39 -5.71
N MET A 131 9.98 -8.10 -5.73
CA MET A 131 10.78 -7.53 -6.83
C MET A 131 12.19 -8.11 -6.89
N VAL A 132 12.86 -8.26 -5.74
CA VAL A 132 14.20 -8.87 -5.67
C VAL A 132 14.17 -10.30 -6.17
N ASN A 133 13.16 -11.08 -5.77
CA ASN A 133 13.01 -12.45 -6.26
C ASN A 133 12.81 -12.51 -7.78
N ARG A 134 11.95 -11.63 -8.33
CA ARG A 134 11.76 -11.54 -9.79
C ARG A 134 13.04 -11.14 -10.52
N LEU A 135 13.83 -10.26 -9.91
CA LEU A 135 15.10 -9.82 -10.50
C LEU A 135 16.14 -10.95 -10.48
N ALA A 136 16.15 -11.79 -9.44
CA ALA A 136 17.05 -12.93 -9.37
C ALA A 136 16.80 -13.97 -10.49
N ASP A 137 15.55 -14.10 -10.91
CA ASP A 137 15.14 -15.00 -12.00
C ASP A 137 15.24 -14.35 -13.40
N ALA A 138 15.52 -13.03 -13.46
CA ALA A 138 15.60 -12.30 -14.71
C ALA A 138 16.94 -12.60 -15.43
N PRO A 139 16.93 -12.72 -16.77
CA PRO A 139 18.17 -12.84 -17.52
C PRO A 139 19.05 -11.61 -17.32
N PRO A 140 20.38 -11.77 -17.34
CA PRO A 140 21.29 -10.63 -17.25
C PRO A 140 20.97 -9.61 -18.33
N LEU A 141 20.98 -8.32 -17.98
CA LEU A 141 20.84 -7.25 -18.96
C LEU A 141 22.08 -7.25 -19.87
N GLU A 142 21.90 -7.64 -21.12
CA GLU A 142 22.97 -7.64 -22.15
C GLU A 142 23.28 -6.22 -22.66
N ASN A 143 22.45 -5.24 -22.27
CA ASN A 143 22.56 -3.88 -22.79
C ASN A 143 23.79 -3.17 -22.21
N LYS A 144 24.77 -2.88 -23.07
CA LYS A 144 25.98 -2.11 -22.74
C LYS A 144 25.80 -0.61 -22.90
N GLU A 145 24.64 -0.17 -23.39
CA GLU A 145 24.33 1.24 -23.60
C GLU A 145 23.98 1.91 -22.27
N ARG A 146 24.42 3.15 -22.14
CA ARG A 146 24.02 3.95 -20.99
C ARG A 146 22.52 4.24 -21.07
N THR A 147 21.81 3.83 -20.04
CA THR A 147 20.37 3.96 -19.96
C THR A 147 19.97 4.96 -18.86
N VAL A 148 19.06 5.84 -19.19
CA VAL A 148 18.44 6.79 -18.24
C VAL A 148 16.98 6.40 -18.04
N LEU A 149 16.59 6.14 -16.80
CA LEU A 149 15.20 5.94 -16.42
C LEU A 149 14.59 7.29 -16.00
N LEU A 150 13.60 7.77 -16.75
CA LEU A 150 12.78 8.89 -16.37
C LEU A 150 11.49 8.39 -15.70
N ALA A 151 11.49 8.30 -14.38
CA ALA A 151 10.35 7.83 -13.57
C ALA A 151 9.77 8.98 -12.73
N PRO A 152 9.06 9.94 -13.32
CA PRO A 152 8.57 11.12 -12.64
C PRO A 152 7.39 10.76 -11.72
N SER A 153 7.25 11.52 -10.64
CA SER A 153 6.03 11.48 -9.82
C SER A 153 4.83 12.00 -10.64
N TRP A 154 3.64 11.58 -10.26
CA TRP A 154 2.38 12.07 -10.84
C TRP A 154 1.97 13.44 -10.25
N GLY A 155 1.01 14.09 -10.90
CA GLY A 155 0.39 15.33 -10.42
C GLY A 155 0.87 16.59 -11.15
N LYS A 156 0.21 17.72 -10.87
CA LYS A 156 0.42 19.00 -11.57
C LYS A 156 1.86 19.52 -11.48
N SER A 157 2.59 19.12 -10.45
CA SER A 157 3.98 19.52 -10.22
C SER A 157 5.00 18.55 -10.81
N SER A 158 4.56 17.47 -11.48
CA SER A 158 5.47 16.51 -12.09
C SER A 158 6.31 17.16 -13.19
N ILE A 159 7.50 16.64 -13.40
CA ILE A 159 8.43 17.17 -14.40
C ILE A 159 7.84 17.09 -15.82
N LEU A 160 7.09 16.02 -16.12
CA LEU A 160 6.41 15.87 -17.42
C LEU A 160 5.28 16.89 -17.61
N ASN A 161 4.53 17.22 -16.55
CA ASN A 161 3.50 18.26 -16.66
C ASN A 161 4.06 19.66 -16.79
N LYS A 162 5.27 19.91 -16.25
CA LYS A 162 5.92 21.22 -16.33
C LYS A 162 6.64 21.45 -17.65
N PHE A 163 7.33 20.45 -18.14
CA PHE A 163 8.24 20.59 -19.28
C PHE A 163 7.79 19.80 -20.52
N GLY A 164 6.79 18.92 -20.36
CA GLY A 164 6.24 18.14 -21.48
C GLY A 164 7.30 17.42 -22.29
N ASP A 165 7.19 17.55 -23.61
CA ASP A 165 8.08 16.89 -24.55
C ASP A 165 9.51 17.47 -24.56
N GLU A 166 9.72 18.67 -24.02
CA GLU A 166 11.05 19.32 -24.04
C GLU A 166 12.07 18.51 -23.27
N ILE A 167 11.70 18.00 -22.09
CA ILE A 167 12.63 17.18 -21.30
C ILE A 167 12.98 15.88 -22.02
N ILE A 168 12.00 15.28 -22.71
CA ILE A 168 12.20 14.02 -23.45
C ILE A 168 13.17 14.29 -24.63
N LYS A 169 12.96 15.36 -25.38
CA LYS A 169 13.85 15.77 -26.48
C LYS A 169 15.28 15.98 -26.01
N THR A 170 15.43 16.76 -24.93
CA THR A 170 16.74 17.02 -24.33
C THR A 170 17.45 15.73 -23.89
N LEU A 171 16.72 14.79 -23.31
CA LEU A 171 17.29 13.50 -22.93
C LEU A 171 17.69 12.66 -24.15
N LEU A 172 16.89 12.65 -25.21
CA LEU A 172 17.20 11.92 -26.45
C LEU A 172 18.45 12.50 -27.15
N GLU A 173 18.69 13.82 -27.09
CA GLU A 173 19.87 14.49 -27.61
C GLU A 173 21.18 14.02 -26.94
N THR A 174 21.11 13.40 -25.75
CA THR A 174 22.27 12.84 -25.07
C THR A 174 22.82 11.59 -25.75
N GLY A 175 22.06 10.96 -26.63
CA GLY A 175 22.40 9.68 -27.27
C GLY A 175 22.28 8.47 -26.32
N TYR A 176 21.71 8.65 -25.13
CA TYR A 176 21.46 7.53 -24.20
C TYR A 176 20.15 6.83 -24.53
N HIS A 177 20.05 5.57 -24.14
CA HIS A 177 18.78 4.85 -24.16
C HIS A 177 17.88 5.42 -23.08
N ILE A 178 16.68 5.90 -23.45
CA ILE A 178 15.74 6.53 -22.50
C ILE A 178 14.55 5.60 -22.28
N ILE A 179 14.25 5.29 -21.01
CA ILE A 179 13.06 4.56 -20.55
C ILE A 179 12.17 5.56 -19.80
N ILE A 180 10.88 5.63 -20.15
CA ILE A 180 9.90 6.54 -19.54
C ILE A 180 8.77 5.72 -18.94
#